data_5b06d4ac7523c645b5d617b84eec6485
#
_entry.id   5b06d4ac7523c645b5d617b84eec6485
#
_cell.length_a   1.000
_cell.length_b   1.000
_cell.length_c   1.000
_cell.angle_alpha   90.00
_cell.angle_beta   90.00
_cell.angle_gamma   90.00
#
_symmetry.space_group_name_H-M   'P 1'
#
loop_
_entity.id
_entity.type
_entity.pdbx_description
1 polymer ?
#
loop_
_entity_poly.entity_id
_entity_poly.type
_entity_poly.pdbx_seq_one_letter_code
_entity_poly.pdbx_strand_id
1 'polypeptide(L)'
;AFTISPSRFTILVSLNSRTIQMPMPNTQFDHIVVFVADLNQAITDFTDLGFQVTPGGSHGITENALVIFPNQTYIELLALRPSWYRPLIKLAIKLNIPQRQASLKTNIYSRLTGWICGETGPVDWCVRTSDLNASLALWESQEFEILHSEIFFRERNDGQIARWKLGGSRQADLPFLLEDLTPIDTRVPLTGATGHANGAKDLIGVQFGVSDKIVAGDRLGKSLLAKAQQTDKAECEVRLSNMVVSYGDIESVDSRVGLAIAYSGGHIQQLDTSKTQGIAITLIPTT
;
A
#
# COMPACT_ATOMS: atom_id res chain seq x y z
N ALA A 1 -39.99 38.46 58.87
CA ALA A 1 -38.94 37.55 58.44
C ALA A 1 -38.92 37.57 56.92
N PHE A 2 -37.92 38.24 56.34
CA PHE A 2 -37.65 38.24 54.89
C PHE A 2 -36.60 37.21 54.63
N THR A 3 -36.94 36.18 53.81
CA THR A 3 -36.01 35.16 53.36
C THR A 3 -35.47 35.63 52.03
N ILE A 4 -34.18 35.92 51.95
CA ILE A 4 -33.45 36.23 50.71
C ILE A 4 -32.94 34.92 50.14
N SER A 5 -33.40 34.58 48.94
CA SER A 5 -32.90 33.44 48.15
C SER A 5 -31.61 33.87 47.42
N PRO A 6 -30.51 33.07 47.47
CA PRO A 6 -29.32 33.40 46.68
C PRO A 6 -29.49 32.95 45.23
N SER A 7 -29.46 33.92 44.32
CA SER A 7 -29.37 33.70 42.89
C SER A 7 -28.05 33.04 42.53
N ARG A 8 -28.12 31.80 41.96
CA ARG A 8 -26.97 31.12 41.39
C ARG A 8 -26.62 31.77 40.04
N PHE A 9 -25.48 32.44 40.01
CA PHE A 9 -24.83 32.80 38.74
C PHE A 9 -24.18 31.56 38.14
N THR A 10 -24.77 31.03 37.06
CA THR A 10 -24.14 30.00 36.22
C THR A 10 -23.34 30.72 35.17
N ILE A 11 -22.00 30.74 35.30
CA ILE A 11 -21.10 31.17 34.23
C ILE A 11 -21.02 30.03 33.25
N LEU A 12 -21.71 30.14 32.10
CA LEU A 12 -21.49 29.28 30.92
C LEU A 12 -20.19 29.73 30.26
N VAL A 13 -19.07 29.07 30.61
CA VAL A 13 -17.86 29.18 29.81
C VAL A 13 -18.05 28.29 28.56
N SER A 14 -18.43 28.92 27.46
CA SER A 14 -18.41 28.30 26.14
C SER A 14 -16.94 28.10 25.76
N LEU A 15 -16.40 26.92 26.05
CA LEU A 15 -15.15 26.46 25.49
C LEU A 15 -15.46 26.12 24.01
N ASN A 16 -15.30 27.09 23.12
CA ASN A 16 -15.13 26.84 21.69
C ASN A 16 -13.82 26.08 21.53
N SER A 17 -13.87 24.75 21.66
CA SER A 17 -12.83 23.86 21.18
C SER A 17 -12.84 23.95 19.65
N ARG A 18 -12.15 24.95 19.10
CA ARG A 18 -11.67 24.86 17.72
C ARG A 18 -10.75 23.64 17.69
N THR A 19 -11.28 22.52 17.25
CA THR A 19 -10.46 21.39 16.81
C THR A 19 -9.55 21.98 15.74
N ILE A 20 -8.27 22.17 16.07
CA ILE A 20 -7.25 22.53 15.09
C ILE A 20 -7.15 21.28 14.21
N GLN A 21 -7.85 21.29 13.08
CA GLN A 21 -7.73 20.25 12.09
C GLN A 21 -6.33 20.40 11.50
N MET A 22 -5.40 19.59 11.97
CA MET A 22 -4.05 19.53 11.43
C MET A 22 -4.19 19.22 9.94
N PRO A 23 -3.53 19.99 9.04
CA PRO A 23 -3.57 19.69 7.63
C PRO A 23 -3.02 18.27 7.44
N MET A 24 -3.74 17.45 6.66
CA MET A 24 -3.30 16.10 6.33
C MET A 24 -1.92 16.14 5.68
N PRO A 25 -1.00 15.26 6.11
CA PRO A 25 0.21 15.01 5.36
C PRO A 25 -0.18 14.63 3.92
N ASN A 26 0.54 15.17 2.93
CA ASN A 26 0.28 14.84 1.54
C ASN A 26 0.40 13.33 1.34
N THR A 27 -0.71 12.66 1.02
CA THR A 27 -0.77 11.20 0.86
C THR A 27 -0.99 10.85 -0.60
N GLN A 28 -0.19 9.89 -1.09
CA GLN A 28 -0.22 9.39 -2.46
C GLN A 28 -0.12 7.87 -2.43
N PHE A 29 -0.80 7.20 -3.34
CA PHE A 29 -0.51 5.79 -3.59
C PHE A 29 0.96 5.65 -4.01
N ASP A 30 1.66 4.67 -3.43
CA ASP A 30 3.07 4.42 -3.74
C ASP A 30 3.24 3.14 -4.55
N HIS A 31 2.84 2.00 -4.01
CA HIS A 31 2.99 0.72 -4.71
C HIS A 31 2.07 -0.38 -4.19
N ILE A 32 2.01 -1.45 -4.95
CA ILE A 32 1.44 -2.73 -4.52
C ILE A 32 2.55 -3.76 -4.36
N VAL A 33 2.46 -4.59 -3.32
CA VAL A 33 3.40 -5.68 -3.05
C VAL A 33 2.82 -7.00 -3.50
N VAL A 34 3.57 -7.72 -4.32
CA VAL A 34 3.22 -9.04 -4.86
C VAL A 34 4.25 -10.06 -4.40
N PHE A 35 3.86 -10.96 -3.51
CA PHE A 35 4.76 -12.02 -3.07
C PHE A 35 4.77 -13.15 -4.11
N VAL A 36 5.96 -13.48 -4.62
CA VAL A 36 6.12 -14.47 -5.69
C VAL A 36 6.96 -15.66 -5.22
N ALA A 37 6.66 -16.84 -5.78
CA ALA A 37 7.37 -18.07 -5.45
C ALA A 37 8.81 -18.08 -6.00
N ASP A 38 9.02 -17.46 -7.17
CA ASP A 38 10.28 -17.36 -7.88
C ASP A 38 10.40 -15.99 -8.55
N LEU A 39 11.38 -15.19 -8.13
CA LEU A 39 11.55 -13.83 -8.64
C LEU A 39 11.98 -13.81 -10.10
N ASN A 40 12.84 -14.74 -10.53
CA ASN A 40 13.32 -14.79 -11.92
C ASN A 40 12.17 -15.13 -12.87
N GLN A 41 11.30 -16.08 -12.49
CA GLN A 41 10.12 -16.39 -13.27
C GLN A 41 9.17 -15.20 -13.35
N ALA A 42 8.89 -14.53 -12.23
CA ALA A 42 8.03 -13.34 -12.22
C ALA A 42 8.60 -12.20 -13.09
N ILE A 43 9.92 -11.97 -13.06
CA ILE A 43 10.60 -11.01 -13.94
C ILE A 43 10.38 -11.40 -15.42
N THR A 44 10.54 -12.69 -15.76
CA THR A 44 10.32 -13.19 -17.13
C THR A 44 8.86 -12.97 -17.54
N ASP A 45 7.91 -13.35 -16.70
CA ASP A 45 6.47 -13.22 -16.97
C ASP A 45 6.07 -11.77 -17.25
N PHE A 46 6.50 -10.83 -16.41
CA PHE A 46 6.21 -9.41 -16.62
C PHE A 46 6.95 -8.83 -17.83
N THR A 47 8.16 -9.30 -18.13
CA THR A 47 8.91 -8.90 -19.33
C THR A 47 8.21 -9.40 -20.60
N ASP A 48 7.71 -10.63 -20.61
CA ASP A 48 6.92 -11.19 -21.71
C ASP A 48 5.62 -10.40 -21.97
N LEU A 49 5.03 -9.83 -20.91
CA LEU A 49 3.88 -8.91 -21.01
C LEU A 49 4.27 -7.51 -21.51
N GLY A 50 5.55 -7.27 -21.79
CA GLY A 50 6.08 -6.01 -22.32
C GLY A 50 6.39 -4.96 -21.25
N PHE A 51 6.40 -5.32 -19.97
CA PHE A 51 6.86 -4.40 -18.92
C PHE A 51 8.39 -4.39 -18.82
N GLN A 52 8.95 -3.22 -18.54
CA GLN A 52 10.33 -3.12 -18.11
C GLN A 52 10.39 -3.42 -16.61
N VAL A 53 11.17 -4.43 -16.23
CA VAL A 53 11.36 -4.82 -14.83
C VAL A 53 12.76 -4.41 -14.39
N THR A 54 12.86 -3.69 -13.28
CA THR A 54 14.10 -3.17 -12.72
C THR A 54 14.45 -3.96 -11.46
N PRO A 55 15.66 -4.54 -11.32
CA PRO A 55 16.08 -5.17 -10.08
C PRO A 55 16.03 -4.15 -8.93
N GLY A 56 15.34 -4.50 -7.85
CA GLY A 56 15.20 -3.64 -6.68
C GLY A 56 16.36 -3.80 -5.70
N GLY A 57 16.77 -5.03 -5.45
CA GLY A 57 17.83 -5.38 -4.52
C GLY A 57 17.41 -6.44 -3.50
N SER A 58 18.15 -6.54 -2.40
CA SER A 58 17.86 -7.51 -1.35
C SER A 58 17.82 -6.84 0.03
N HIS A 59 16.89 -7.34 0.86
CA HIS A 59 16.76 -6.89 2.23
C HIS A 59 16.56 -8.11 3.16
N GLY A 60 17.60 -8.40 3.96
CA GLY A 60 17.57 -9.57 4.84
C GLY A 60 17.36 -10.89 4.06
N ILE A 61 16.23 -11.54 4.32
CA ILE A 61 15.87 -12.83 3.70
C ILE A 61 15.06 -12.69 2.39
N THR A 62 14.75 -11.47 1.96
CA THR A 62 13.97 -11.19 0.75
C THR A 62 14.80 -10.48 -0.31
N GLU A 63 14.34 -10.60 -1.55
CA GLU A 63 14.80 -9.85 -2.71
C GLU A 63 13.60 -9.38 -3.51
N ASN A 64 13.75 -8.31 -4.29
CA ASN A 64 12.67 -7.75 -5.06
C ASN A 64 13.09 -7.24 -6.44
N ALA A 65 12.09 -7.07 -7.30
CA ALA A 65 12.17 -6.35 -8.56
C ALA A 65 10.95 -5.43 -8.70
N LEU A 66 11.09 -4.35 -9.46
CA LEU A 66 10.11 -3.28 -9.55
C LEU A 66 9.66 -3.09 -11.02
N VAL A 67 8.36 -2.97 -11.22
CA VAL A 67 7.78 -2.41 -12.46
C VAL A 67 7.40 -0.97 -12.15
N ILE A 68 8.21 0.00 -12.60
CA ILE A 68 8.14 1.40 -12.21
C ILE A 68 7.43 2.21 -13.29
N PHE A 69 6.44 3.02 -12.90
CA PHE A 69 5.71 3.93 -13.79
C PHE A 69 6.20 5.38 -13.68
N PRO A 70 6.04 6.21 -14.73
CA PRO A 70 6.47 7.62 -14.75
C PRO A 70 5.92 8.47 -13.59
N ASN A 71 4.71 8.17 -13.09
CA ASN A 71 4.13 8.85 -11.94
C ASN A 71 4.70 8.39 -10.58
N GLN A 72 5.84 7.68 -10.58
CA GLN A 72 6.55 7.16 -9.40
C GLN A 72 5.73 6.17 -8.56
N THR A 73 4.71 5.54 -9.16
CA THR A 73 4.08 4.35 -8.61
C THR A 73 4.76 3.10 -9.16
N TYR A 74 4.61 1.96 -8.49
CA TYR A 74 5.21 0.73 -8.99
C TYR A 74 4.51 -0.53 -8.47
N ILE A 75 4.78 -1.65 -9.14
CA ILE A 75 4.47 -3.00 -8.66
C ILE A 75 5.78 -3.56 -8.09
N GLU A 76 5.79 -3.97 -6.83
CA GLU A 76 6.92 -4.65 -6.20
C GLU A 76 6.72 -6.16 -6.28
N LEU A 77 7.60 -6.85 -7.00
CA LEU A 77 7.69 -8.30 -7.02
C LEU A 77 8.66 -8.73 -5.92
N LEU A 78 8.15 -9.34 -4.85
CA LEU A 78 8.90 -9.70 -3.65
C LEU A 78 9.04 -11.23 -3.54
N ALA A 79 10.22 -11.74 -3.27
CA ALA A 79 10.47 -13.17 -3.06
C ALA A 79 11.39 -13.45 -1.88
N LEU A 80 11.37 -14.69 -1.39
CA LEU A 80 12.42 -15.18 -0.52
C LEU A 80 13.69 -15.43 -1.34
N ARG A 81 14.82 -14.87 -0.90
CA ARG A 81 16.13 -15.07 -1.53
C ARG A 81 16.46 -16.55 -1.68
N PRO A 82 17.05 -16.97 -2.80
CA PRO A 82 17.68 -18.28 -2.92
C PRO A 82 18.79 -18.43 -1.87
N SER A 83 18.67 -19.45 -1.02
CA SER A 83 19.69 -19.73 0.00
C SER A 83 19.56 -21.16 0.49
N TRP A 84 20.63 -21.72 1.04
CA TRP A 84 20.65 -23.07 1.59
C TRP A 84 19.65 -23.23 2.78
N TYR A 85 19.30 -22.14 3.48
CA TYR A 85 18.36 -22.15 4.60
C TYR A 85 16.90 -21.88 4.19
N ARG A 86 16.62 -21.63 2.90
CA ARG A 86 15.25 -21.43 2.39
C ARG A 86 14.28 -22.56 2.77
N PRO A 87 14.66 -23.87 2.70
CA PRO A 87 13.81 -24.96 3.18
C PRO A 87 13.47 -24.85 4.67
N LEU A 88 14.43 -24.39 5.51
CA LEU A 88 14.21 -24.20 6.95
C LEU A 88 13.23 -23.06 7.22
N ILE A 89 13.33 -21.95 6.45
CA ILE A 89 12.36 -20.84 6.53
C ILE A 89 10.97 -21.35 6.14
N LYS A 90 10.83 -22.08 5.04
CA LYS A 90 9.55 -22.64 4.61
C LYS A 90 8.97 -23.61 5.65
N LEU A 91 9.81 -24.42 6.29
CA LEU A 91 9.38 -25.30 7.39
C LEU A 91 8.91 -24.50 8.61
N ALA A 92 9.65 -23.47 9.01
CA ALA A 92 9.26 -22.59 10.12
C ALA A 92 7.91 -21.90 9.86
N ILE A 93 7.69 -21.42 8.62
CA ILE A 93 6.41 -20.84 8.18
C ILE A 93 5.29 -21.88 8.29
N LYS A 94 5.51 -23.11 7.81
CA LYS A 94 4.53 -24.21 7.91
C LYS A 94 4.17 -24.54 9.35
N LEU A 95 5.11 -24.38 10.28
CA LEU A 95 4.90 -24.57 11.73
C LEU A 95 4.32 -23.32 12.43
N ASN A 96 3.98 -22.27 11.70
CA ASN A 96 3.46 -20.99 12.20
C ASN A 96 4.37 -20.29 13.22
N ILE A 97 5.69 -20.55 13.19
CA ILE A 97 6.64 -19.97 14.15
C ILE A 97 6.80 -18.44 13.92
N PRO A 98 7.09 -17.95 12.68
CA PRO A 98 7.19 -16.52 12.43
C PRO A 98 5.87 -15.78 12.70
N GLN A 99 4.73 -16.37 12.35
CA GLN A 99 3.40 -15.78 12.54
C GLN A 99 3.09 -15.55 14.02
N ARG A 100 3.39 -16.56 14.89
CA ARG A 100 3.24 -16.43 16.34
C ARG A 100 4.15 -15.36 16.93
N GLN A 101 5.39 -15.26 16.46
CA GLN A 101 6.31 -14.23 16.92
C GLN A 101 5.87 -12.84 16.41
N ALA A 102 5.39 -12.75 15.18
CA ALA A 102 4.91 -11.50 14.59
C ALA A 102 3.67 -10.96 15.31
N SER A 103 2.74 -11.83 15.74
CA SER A 103 1.53 -11.40 16.47
C SER A 103 1.83 -10.71 17.80
N LEU A 104 3.00 -10.97 18.39
CA LEU A 104 3.47 -10.32 19.61
C LEU A 104 4.17 -8.98 19.38
N LYS A 105 4.53 -8.64 18.12
CA LYS A 105 5.18 -7.38 17.79
C LYS A 105 4.16 -6.26 17.61
N THR A 106 4.51 -5.07 18.09
CA THR A 106 3.70 -3.85 17.96
C THR A 106 4.23 -2.91 16.88
N ASN A 107 5.21 -3.35 16.09
CA ASN A 107 5.79 -2.57 15.00
C ASN A 107 5.47 -3.19 13.63
N ILE A 108 5.86 -2.49 12.57
CA ILE A 108 5.56 -2.85 11.18
C ILE A 108 6.07 -4.25 10.78
N TYR A 109 7.11 -4.79 11.44
CA TYR A 109 7.59 -6.15 11.17
C TYR A 109 6.53 -7.23 11.39
N SER A 110 5.51 -6.96 12.22
CA SER A 110 4.34 -7.85 12.34
C SER A 110 3.65 -8.05 10.99
N ARG A 111 3.42 -6.95 10.25
CA ARG A 111 2.75 -6.94 8.94
C ARG A 111 3.66 -7.52 7.85
N LEU A 112 4.94 -7.10 7.81
CA LEU A 112 5.91 -7.58 6.82
C LEU A 112 6.13 -9.11 6.93
N THR A 113 6.09 -9.66 8.13
CA THR A 113 6.15 -11.12 8.33
C THR A 113 4.96 -11.81 7.69
N GLY A 114 3.78 -11.19 7.71
CA GLY A 114 2.57 -11.71 7.05
C GLY A 114 2.76 -11.90 5.54
N TRP A 115 3.50 -11.00 4.87
CA TRP A 115 3.73 -11.09 3.43
C TRP A 115 4.42 -12.39 3.02
N ILE A 116 5.46 -12.78 3.74
CA ILE A 116 6.26 -13.98 3.43
C ILE A 116 5.66 -15.29 3.98
N CYS A 117 4.67 -15.18 4.86
CA CYS A 117 3.98 -16.32 5.47
C CYS A 117 2.65 -16.65 4.79
N GLY A 118 2.14 -15.75 3.94
CA GLY A 118 0.91 -15.90 3.19
C GLY A 118 1.07 -16.70 1.89
N GLU A 119 0.01 -16.69 1.10
CA GLU A 119 0.00 -17.24 -0.24
C GLU A 119 0.75 -16.30 -1.21
N THR A 120 1.17 -16.83 -2.36
CA THR A 120 1.71 -16.02 -3.46
C THR A 120 0.59 -15.20 -4.10
N GLY A 121 0.98 -14.03 -4.64
CA GLY A 121 0.05 -13.06 -5.24
C GLY A 121 0.14 -11.69 -4.57
N PRO A 122 -0.81 -10.80 -4.79
CA PRO A 122 -0.87 -9.50 -4.13
C PRO A 122 -1.12 -9.68 -2.63
N VAL A 123 -0.22 -9.14 -1.81
CA VAL A 123 -0.23 -9.33 -0.34
C VAL A 123 -0.46 -8.04 0.42
N ASP A 124 -0.11 -6.88 -0.15
CA ASP A 124 -0.26 -5.60 0.52
C ASP A 124 -0.14 -4.41 -0.45
N TRP A 125 -0.42 -3.21 0.04
CA TRP A 125 -0.29 -1.97 -0.72
C TRP A 125 0.14 -0.80 0.17
N CYS A 126 0.76 0.21 -0.43
CA CYS A 126 1.43 1.30 0.23
C CYS A 126 0.87 2.67 -0.14
N VAL A 127 0.73 3.52 0.86
CA VAL A 127 0.52 4.96 0.69
C VAL A 127 1.75 5.69 1.20
N ARG A 128 2.33 6.55 0.35
CA ARG A 128 3.40 7.46 0.73
C ARG A 128 2.80 8.69 1.40
N THR A 129 3.41 9.12 2.49
CA THR A 129 3.05 10.33 3.25
C THR A 129 4.27 11.23 3.43
N SER A 130 4.04 12.52 3.56
CA SER A 130 5.11 13.49 3.87
C SER A 130 5.49 13.52 5.36
N ASP A 131 4.66 12.95 6.24
CA ASP A 131 4.92 12.83 7.68
C ASP A 131 4.22 11.57 8.22
N LEU A 132 5.01 10.51 8.40
CA LEU A 132 4.51 9.24 8.90
C LEU A 132 4.04 9.32 10.35
N ASN A 133 4.76 10.09 11.17
CA ASN A 133 4.42 10.19 12.59
C ASN A 133 3.08 10.91 12.78
N ALA A 134 2.84 12.01 12.05
CA ALA A 134 1.56 12.70 12.06
C ALA A 134 0.42 11.81 11.53
N SER A 135 0.69 11.02 10.48
CA SER A 135 -0.30 10.08 9.91
C SER A 135 -0.67 8.98 10.91
N LEU A 136 0.32 8.39 11.59
CA LEU A 136 0.08 7.36 12.62
C LEU A 136 -0.64 7.94 13.85
N ALA A 137 -0.29 9.15 14.30
CA ALA A 137 -0.97 9.82 15.40
C ALA A 137 -2.45 10.11 15.06
N LEU A 138 -2.73 10.52 13.81
CA LEU A 138 -4.10 10.65 13.32
C LEU A 138 -4.85 9.32 13.40
N TRP A 139 -4.26 8.25 12.91
CA TRP A 139 -4.88 6.92 12.93
C TRP A 139 -5.15 6.44 14.36
N GLU A 140 -4.20 6.65 15.29
CA GLU A 140 -4.37 6.33 16.70
C GLU A 140 -5.52 7.13 17.32
N SER A 141 -5.66 8.42 17.00
CA SER A 141 -6.77 9.26 17.45
C SER A 141 -8.14 8.81 16.93
N GLN A 142 -8.16 8.00 15.87
CA GLN A 142 -9.33 7.40 15.26
C GLN A 142 -9.54 5.93 15.68
N GLU A 143 -8.82 5.49 16.70
CA GLU A 143 -8.92 4.16 17.30
C GLU A 143 -8.48 3.02 16.36
N PHE A 144 -7.61 3.30 15.36
CA PHE A 144 -6.97 2.24 14.61
C PHE A 144 -5.85 1.60 15.42
N GLU A 145 -5.72 0.27 15.33
CA GLU A 145 -4.61 -0.46 15.97
C GLU A 145 -3.31 -0.21 15.21
N ILE A 146 -2.43 0.60 15.80
CA ILE A 146 -1.20 1.09 15.15
C ILE A 146 -0.07 0.07 15.27
N LEU A 147 0.67 -0.09 14.17
CA LEU A 147 1.98 -0.70 14.11
C LEU A 147 3.03 0.40 14.02
N HIS A 148 3.87 0.51 15.05
CA HIS A 148 4.91 1.52 15.14
C HIS A 148 5.88 1.44 13.96
N SER A 149 6.40 2.61 13.59
CA SER A 149 7.31 2.72 12.45
C SER A 149 8.71 2.21 12.74
N GLU A 150 9.36 1.72 11.67
CA GLU A 150 10.76 1.32 11.66
C GLU A 150 11.46 1.97 10.47
N ILE A 151 12.77 2.19 10.59
CA ILE A 151 13.61 2.75 9.52
C ILE A 151 14.20 1.61 8.70
N PHE A 152 14.05 1.73 7.39
CA PHE A 152 14.62 0.82 6.40
C PHE A 152 15.63 1.56 5.55
N PHE A 153 16.58 0.81 4.98
CA PHE A 153 17.55 1.35 4.03
C PHE A 153 17.95 0.28 3.02
N ARG A 154 18.37 0.73 1.86
CA ARG A 154 18.92 -0.12 0.80
C ARG A 154 20.07 0.61 0.14
N GLU A 155 21.20 -0.06 0.03
CA GLU A 155 22.32 0.38 -0.80
C GLU A 155 22.05 -0.03 -2.25
N ARG A 156 22.18 0.90 -3.16
CA ARG A 156 22.08 0.70 -4.60
C ARG A 156 23.42 0.30 -5.18
N ASN A 157 23.40 -0.26 -6.40
CA ASN A 157 24.64 -0.64 -7.11
C ASN A 157 25.56 0.56 -7.42
N ASP A 158 25.03 1.78 -7.42
CA ASP A 158 25.79 3.03 -7.61
C ASP A 158 26.34 3.61 -6.28
N GLY A 159 26.19 2.89 -5.16
CA GLY A 159 26.64 3.29 -3.83
C GLY A 159 25.73 4.29 -3.11
N GLN A 160 24.65 4.74 -3.73
CA GLN A 160 23.66 5.59 -3.04
C GLN A 160 22.84 4.76 -2.04
N ILE A 161 22.50 5.37 -0.90
CA ILE A 161 21.70 4.73 0.13
C ILE A 161 20.30 5.37 0.14
N ALA A 162 19.30 4.60 -0.26
CA ALA A 162 17.91 4.96 -0.06
C ALA A 162 17.52 4.66 1.39
N ARG A 163 16.82 5.59 2.04
CA ARG A 163 16.31 5.46 3.41
C ARG A 163 14.85 5.87 3.47
N TRP A 164 14.05 5.11 4.19
CA TRP A 164 12.64 5.39 4.40
C TRP A 164 12.15 4.82 5.73
N LYS A 165 11.00 5.29 6.20
CA LYS A 165 10.26 4.70 7.32
C LYS A 165 9.05 3.94 6.78
N LEU A 166 8.72 2.83 7.43
CA LEU A 166 7.45 2.12 7.23
C LEU A 166 6.71 2.05 8.55
N GLY A 167 5.40 2.24 8.51
CA GLY A 167 4.49 2.09 9.64
C GLY A 167 3.10 1.73 9.13
N GLY A 168 2.11 1.55 9.99
CA GLY A 168 0.77 1.23 9.51
C GLY A 168 -0.20 0.80 10.59
N SER A 169 -1.16 0.00 10.19
CA SER A 169 -2.16 -0.61 11.06
C SER A 169 -2.19 -2.13 10.90
N ARG A 170 -2.76 -2.85 11.89
CA ARG A 170 -3.06 -4.28 11.77
C ARG A 170 -4.24 -4.57 10.85
N GLN A 171 -5.08 -3.58 10.57
CA GLN A 171 -6.20 -3.74 9.64
C GLN A 171 -5.66 -3.99 8.23
N ALA A 172 -5.94 -5.18 7.68
CA ALA A 172 -5.41 -5.61 6.38
C ALA A 172 -6.01 -4.87 5.18
N ASP A 173 -7.18 -4.26 5.34
CA ASP A 173 -7.85 -3.44 4.33
C ASP A 173 -7.32 -2.01 4.25
N LEU A 174 -6.52 -1.56 5.24
CA LEU A 174 -5.77 -0.30 5.17
C LEU A 174 -4.39 -0.51 4.54
N PRO A 175 -3.82 0.49 3.86
CA PRO A 175 -2.43 0.44 3.39
C PRO A 175 -1.44 0.38 4.55
N PHE A 176 -0.22 -0.02 4.28
CA PHE A 176 0.87 0.46 5.12
C PHE A 176 1.35 1.82 4.62
N LEU A 177 2.02 2.56 5.50
CA LEU A 177 2.48 3.91 5.23
C LEU A 177 3.99 3.95 5.05
N LEU A 178 4.44 4.82 4.14
CA LEU A 178 5.84 5.05 3.84
C LEU A 178 6.15 6.56 3.88
N GLU A 179 7.26 6.93 4.53
CA GLU A 179 7.87 8.25 4.45
C GLU A 179 9.29 8.11 3.93
N ASP A 180 9.60 8.74 2.78
CA ASP A 180 10.96 8.80 2.25
C ASP A 180 11.83 9.74 3.10
N LEU A 181 12.99 9.24 3.60
CA LEU A 181 14.00 10.02 4.31
C LEU A 181 15.13 10.51 3.39
N THR A 182 15.18 9.98 2.19
CA THR A 182 16.04 10.43 1.06
C THR A 182 15.15 10.79 -0.11
N PRO A 183 15.63 11.53 -1.12
CA PRO A 183 14.84 11.80 -2.31
C PRO A 183 14.24 10.53 -2.91
N ILE A 184 12.98 10.59 -3.32
CA ILE A 184 12.25 9.41 -3.84
C ILE A 184 12.99 8.73 -5.01
N ASP A 185 13.69 9.49 -5.87
CA ASP A 185 14.46 8.97 -7.00
C ASP A 185 15.61 8.04 -6.55
N THR A 186 16.05 8.17 -5.29
CA THR A 186 17.01 7.24 -4.71
C THR A 186 16.39 5.86 -4.47
N ARG A 187 15.10 5.80 -4.10
CA ARG A 187 14.36 4.55 -3.88
C ARG A 187 13.71 4.03 -5.15
N VAL A 188 13.12 4.93 -5.96
CA VAL A 188 12.37 4.63 -7.18
C VAL A 188 12.98 5.40 -8.35
N PRO A 189 14.08 4.93 -8.96
CA PRO A 189 14.74 5.62 -10.06
C PRO A 189 13.90 5.55 -11.33
N LEU A 190 13.59 6.69 -11.94
CA LEU A 190 12.83 6.76 -13.20
C LEU A 190 13.72 6.56 -14.43
N THR A 191 15.00 6.97 -14.35
CA THR A 191 15.92 6.90 -15.49
C THR A 191 16.13 5.49 -15.98
N GLY A 192 15.72 5.21 -17.22
CA GLY A 192 15.86 3.91 -17.85
C GLY A 192 14.96 2.81 -17.28
N ALA A 193 13.95 3.14 -16.45
CA ALA A 193 13.10 2.18 -15.77
C ALA A 193 11.64 2.17 -16.24
N THR A 194 11.22 3.16 -17.06
CA THR A 194 9.81 3.39 -17.42
C THR A 194 9.51 3.17 -18.90
N GLY A 195 10.45 2.58 -19.65
CA GLY A 195 10.31 2.32 -21.09
C GLY A 195 9.59 1.00 -21.38
N HIS A 196 8.30 0.88 -21.02
CA HIS A 196 7.53 -0.35 -21.21
C HIS A 196 7.20 -0.61 -22.69
N ALA A 197 7.60 -1.77 -23.23
CA ALA A 197 7.38 -2.14 -24.63
C ALA A 197 5.88 -2.29 -24.98
N ASN A 198 5.03 -2.61 -24.00
CA ASN A 198 3.57 -2.65 -24.16
C ASN A 198 2.92 -1.27 -24.17
N GLY A 199 3.70 -0.18 -24.06
CA GLY A 199 3.21 1.19 -24.06
C GLY A 199 2.57 1.64 -22.74
N ALA A 200 2.70 0.87 -21.65
CA ALA A 200 2.24 1.26 -20.33
C ALA A 200 2.88 2.58 -19.88
N LYS A 201 2.09 3.47 -19.26
CA LYS A 201 2.51 4.81 -18.82
C LYS A 201 2.37 4.95 -17.32
N ASP A 202 1.14 5.09 -16.83
CA ASP A 202 0.88 5.39 -15.42
C ASP A 202 -0.08 4.37 -14.82
N LEU A 203 0.17 3.96 -13.59
CA LEU A 203 -0.81 3.28 -12.78
C LEU A 203 -1.84 4.33 -12.33
N ILE A 204 -3.11 4.16 -12.72
CA ILE A 204 -4.16 5.16 -12.55
C ILE A 204 -5.30 4.72 -11.62
N GLY A 205 -5.36 3.43 -11.31
CA GLY A 205 -6.38 2.89 -10.41
C GLY A 205 -5.99 1.56 -9.82
N VAL A 206 -6.47 1.30 -8.61
CA VAL A 206 -6.39 0.00 -7.96
C VAL A 206 -7.76 -0.37 -7.40
N GLN A 207 -8.16 -1.63 -7.58
CA GLN A 207 -9.38 -2.20 -7.05
C GLN A 207 -9.05 -3.35 -6.12
N PHE A 208 -9.68 -3.37 -4.95
CA PHE A 208 -9.57 -4.46 -3.99
C PHE A 208 -10.90 -5.19 -3.84
N GLY A 209 -10.87 -6.52 -3.91
CA GLY A 209 -11.98 -7.39 -3.54
C GLY A 209 -12.01 -7.57 -2.02
N VAL A 210 -13.08 -7.14 -1.38
CA VAL A 210 -13.27 -7.18 0.07
C VAL A 210 -14.62 -7.79 0.44
N SER A 211 -14.77 -8.25 1.68
CA SER A 211 -16.04 -8.80 2.16
C SER A 211 -17.14 -7.74 2.34
N ASP A 212 -16.76 -6.49 2.63
CA ASP A 212 -17.66 -5.35 2.78
C ASP A 212 -16.97 -4.08 2.25
N LYS A 213 -17.32 -3.70 1.02
CA LYS A 213 -16.75 -2.56 0.32
C LYS A 213 -17.08 -1.21 0.97
N ILE A 214 -18.24 -1.12 1.62
CA ILE A 214 -18.66 0.13 2.28
C ILE A 214 -17.81 0.35 3.53
N VAL A 215 -17.70 -0.68 4.38
CA VAL A 215 -16.87 -0.62 5.58
C VAL A 215 -15.40 -0.36 5.23
N ALA A 216 -14.86 -1.03 4.21
CA ALA A 216 -13.48 -0.83 3.77
C ALA A 216 -13.26 0.59 3.22
N GLY A 217 -14.16 1.08 2.36
CA GLY A 217 -14.08 2.43 1.80
C GLY A 217 -14.21 3.53 2.85
N ASP A 218 -15.16 3.41 3.77
CA ASP A 218 -15.33 4.36 4.87
C ASP A 218 -14.11 4.36 5.79
N ARG A 219 -13.53 3.19 6.08
CA ARG A 219 -12.32 3.05 6.89
C ARG A 219 -11.13 3.71 6.21
N LEU A 220 -10.91 3.47 4.93
CA LEU A 220 -9.87 4.15 4.16
C LEU A 220 -10.12 5.66 4.11
N GLY A 221 -11.35 6.08 3.80
CA GLY A 221 -11.74 7.49 3.79
C GLY A 221 -11.45 8.17 5.12
N LYS A 222 -11.82 7.54 6.24
CA LYS A 222 -11.53 8.01 7.58
C LYS A 222 -10.03 8.11 7.83
N SER A 223 -9.25 7.05 7.50
CA SER A 223 -7.81 6.99 7.76
C SER A 223 -7.01 8.06 6.99
N LEU A 224 -7.48 8.46 5.82
CA LEU A 224 -6.82 9.44 4.94
C LEU A 224 -7.52 10.80 4.92
N LEU A 225 -8.54 11.02 5.76
CA LEU A 225 -9.44 12.18 5.73
C LEU A 225 -9.98 12.49 4.32
N ALA A 226 -10.16 11.46 3.52
CA ALA A 226 -10.72 11.51 2.18
C ALA A 226 -12.19 11.08 2.21
N LYS A 227 -12.97 11.53 1.24
CA LYS A 227 -14.38 11.15 1.17
C LYS A 227 -14.51 9.85 0.35
N ALA A 228 -15.08 8.83 0.96
CA ALA A 228 -15.54 7.64 0.26
C ALA A 228 -16.81 7.97 -0.55
N GLN A 229 -16.91 7.47 -1.79
CA GLN A 229 -18.04 7.67 -2.68
C GLN A 229 -18.51 6.34 -3.25
N GLN A 230 -19.81 6.07 -3.19
CA GLN A 230 -20.41 4.95 -3.92
C GLN A 230 -20.55 5.31 -5.39
N THR A 231 -20.24 4.38 -6.28
CA THR A 231 -20.38 4.55 -7.72
C THR A 231 -21.58 3.76 -8.24
N ASP A 232 -22.04 4.11 -9.46
CA ASP A 232 -23.10 3.38 -10.17
C ASP A 232 -22.75 1.90 -10.46
N LYS A 233 -21.44 1.56 -10.41
CA LYS A 233 -20.94 0.19 -10.58
C LYS A 233 -20.98 -0.63 -9.29
N ALA A 234 -21.66 -0.14 -8.25
CA ALA A 234 -21.70 -0.77 -6.94
C ALA A 234 -20.32 -0.96 -6.28
N GLU A 235 -19.40 -0.04 -6.53
CA GLU A 235 -18.08 0.05 -5.92
C GLU A 235 -18.05 1.20 -4.91
N CYS A 236 -17.09 1.16 -3.97
CA CYS A 236 -16.79 2.28 -3.09
C CYS A 236 -15.43 2.85 -3.46
N GLU A 237 -15.36 4.10 -3.89
CA GLU A 237 -14.14 4.78 -4.32
C GLU A 237 -13.64 5.77 -3.30
N VAL A 238 -12.32 5.80 -3.12
CA VAL A 238 -11.58 6.85 -2.39
C VAL A 238 -10.52 7.42 -3.33
N ARG A 239 -10.55 8.75 -3.54
CA ARG A 239 -9.61 9.43 -4.42
C ARG A 239 -8.41 9.92 -3.61
N LEU A 240 -7.23 9.43 -3.99
CA LEU A 240 -5.94 9.98 -3.61
C LEU A 240 -5.49 11.03 -4.63
N SER A 241 -4.45 11.80 -4.30
CA SER A 241 -3.97 12.87 -5.20
C SER A 241 -3.46 12.36 -6.56
N ASN A 242 -2.99 11.12 -6.62
CA ASN A 242 -2.40 10.53 -7.83
C ASN A 242 -3.18 9.32 -8.38
N MET A 243 -4.26 8.86 -7.71
CA MET A 243 -4.92 7.62 -8.09
C MET A 243 -6.31 7.48 -7.49
N VAL A 244 -7.13 6.60 -8.07
CA VAL A 244 -8.39 6.12 -7.50
C VAL A 244 -8.16 4.74 -6.86
N VAL A 245 -8.56 4.60 -5.59
CA VAL A 245 -8.67 3.32 -4.90
C VAL A 245 -10.12 2.94 -4.83
N SER A 246 -10.49 1.77 -5.37
CA SER A 246 -11.86 1.25 -5.31
C SER A 246 -11.94 -0.08 -4.56
N TYR A 247 -13.07 -0.29 -3.92
CA TYR A 247 -13.42 -1.55 -3.26
C TYR A 247 -14.66 -2.15 -3.92
N GLY A 248 -14.56 -3.41 -4.33
CA GLY A 248 -15.67 -4.22 -4.81
C GLY A 248 -15.90 -5.41 -3.89
N ASP A 249 -17.08 -6.03 -3.97
CA ASP A 249 -17.35 -7.28 -3.25
C ASP A 249 -16.48 -8.40 -3.85
N ILE A 250 -15.81 -9.18 -3.00
CA ILE A 250 -14.86 -10.22 -3.44
C ILE A 250 -15.49 -11.27 -4.37
N GLU A 251 -16.80 -11.49 -4.24
CA GLU A 251 -17.56 -12.39 -5.10
C GLU A 251 -17.84 -11.81 -6.49
N SER A 252 -17.69 -10.49 -6.66
CA SER A 252 -18.00 -9.76 -7.91
C SER A 252 -16.75 -9.36 -8.70
N VAL A 253 -15.54 -9.63 -8.20
CA VAL A 253 -14.28 -9.27 -8.85
C VAL A 253 -13.54 -10.51 -9.33
N ASP A 254 -12.94 -10.43 -10.52
CA ASP A 254 -12.20 -11.56 -11.13
C ASP A 254 -10.89 -11.91 -10.40
N SER A 255 -10.42 -11.02 -9.54
CA SER A 255 -9.21 -11.16 -8.74
C SER A 255 -9.32 -10.35 -7.46
N ARG A 256 -8.61 -10.76 -6.39
CA ARG A 256 -8.53 -9.98 -5.14
C ARG A 256 -7.99 -8.56 -5.36
N VAL A 257 -7.17 -8.36 -6.39
CA VAL A 257 -6.61 -7.05 -6.75
C VAL A 257 -6.67 -6.87 -8.26
N GLY A 258 -7.24 -5.74 -8.68
CA GLY A 258 -7.24 -5.25 -10.05
C GLY A 258 -6.40 -3.97 -10.16
N LEU A 259 -5.66 -3.81 -11.26
CA LEU A 259 -4.92 -2.61 -11.59
C LEU A 259 -5.39 -2.04 -12.93
N ALA A 260 -5.62 -0.73 -12.96
CA ALA A 260 -5.85 0.03 -14.18
C ALA A 260 -4.58 0.82 -14.53
N ILE A 261 -4.02 0.54 -15.70
CA ILE A 261 -2.78 1.16 -16.18
C ILE A 261 -3.09 1.92 -17.47
N ALA A 262 -2.79 3.22 -17.49
CA ALA A 262 -2.84 4.03 -18.70
C ALA A 262 -1.77 3.57 -19.68
N TYR A 263 -2.11 3.47 -20.98
CA TYR A 263 -1.13 3.06 -21.99
C TYR A 263 -1.39 3.73 -23.36
N SER A 264 -0.41 3.66 -24.24
CA SER A 264 -0.43 4.33 -25.57
C SER A 264 -1.14 3.57 -26.66
N GLY A 265 -1.84 2.48 -26.37
CA GLY A 265 -2.57 1.69 -27.38
C GLY A 265 -3.97 2.24 -27.67
N GLY A 266 -4.67 1.62 -28.62
CA GLY A 266 -5.96 2.10 -29.13
C GLY A 266 -7.21 1.42 -28.54
N HIS A 267 -7.09 0.38 -27.74
CA HIS A 267 -8.23 -0.37 -27.19
C HIS A 267 -7.92 -0.95 -25.82
N ILE A 268 -8.93 -1.19 -24.99
CA ILE A 268 -8.77 -1.81 -23.68
C ILE A 268 -8.22 -3.23 -23.83
N GLN A 269 -7.19 -3.57 -23.04
CA GLN A 269 -6.57 -4.89 -23.01
C GLN A 269 -6.55 -5.43 -21.58
N GLN A 270 -6.93 -6.69 -21.41
CA GLN A 270 -6.74 -7.43 -20.18
C GLN A 270 -5.52 -8.33 -20.33
N LEU A 271 -4.63 -8.31 -19.36
CA LEU A 271 -3.44 -9.13 -19.37
C LEU A 271 -3.70 -10.51 -18.75
N ASP A 272 -2.91 -11.50 -19.14
CA ASP A 272 -3.01 -12.86 -18.62
C ASP A 272 -2.66 -12.90 -17.13
N THR A 273 -3.65 -13.25 -16.29
CA THR A 273 -3.53 -13.28 -14.83
C THR A 273 -2.53 -14.34 -14.35
N SER A 274 -2.26 -15.38 -15.13
CA SER A 274 -1.25 -16.38 -14.81
C SER A 274 0.17 -15.79 -14.86
N LYS A 275 0.41 -14.82 -15.74
CA LYS A 275 1.69 -14.10 -15.87
C LYS A 275 1.77 -12.88 -14.94
N THR A 276 0.64 -12.30 -14.53
CA THR A 276 0.62 -11.15 -13.60
C THR A 276 0.58 -11.57 -12.14
N GLN A 277 0.88 -12.83 -11.83
CA GLN A 277 0.92 -13.37 -10.47
C GLN A 277 -0.42 -13.21 -9.72
N GLY A 278 -1.54 -13.38 -10.44
CA GLY A 278 -2.89 -13.31 -9.90
C GLY A 278 -3.49 -11.90 -9.78
N ILE A 279 -2.84 -10.87 -10.32
CA ILE A 279 -3.41 -9.53 -10.41
C ILE A 279 -4.20 -9.39 -11.72
N ALA A 280 -5.42 -8.88 -11.67
CA ALA A 280 -6.16 -8.49 -12.87
C ALA A 280 -5.65 -7.14 -13.39
N ILE A 281 -4.77 -7.13 -14.41
CA ILE A 281 -4.23 -5.90 -15.01
C ILE A 281 -5.01 -5.56 -16.27
N THR A 282 -5.57 -4.35 -16.30
CA THR A 282 -6.25 -3.78 -17.46
C THR A 282 -5.47 -2.58 -17.99
N LEU A 283 -5.05 -2.63 -19.25
CA LEU A 283 -4.46 -1.49 -19.96
C LEU A 283 -5.58 -0.63 -20.56
N ILE A 284 -5.60 0.66 -20.21
CA ILE A 284 -6.62 1.62 -20.63
C ILE A 284 -5.99 2.65 -21.58
N PRO A 285 -6.51 2.81 -22.81
CA PRO A 285 -5.99 3.80 -23.73
C PRO A 285 -5.99 5.20 -23.15
N THR A 286 -4.88 5.92 -23.31
CA THR A 286 -4.85 7.37 -23.13
C THR A 286 -5.16 8.03 -24.46
N THR A 287 -6.22 8.85 -24.51
CA THR A 287 -6.54 9.73 -25.65
C THR A 287 -5.42 10.70 -25.91
#